data_51f9f5c3318b7c5d0d62d4abba3c1ef2
#
_entry.id   51f9f5c3318b7c5d0d62d4abba3c1ef2
#
_cell.length_a   1.000
_cell.length_b   1.000
_cell.length_c   1.000
_cell.angle_alpha   90.00
_cell.angle_beta   90.00
_cell.angle_gamma   90.00
#
_symmetry.space_group_name_H-M   'P 1'
#
loop_
_entity.id
_entity.type
_entity.pdbx_description
1 polymer ?
#
loop_
_entity_poly.entity_id
_entity_poly.type
_entity_poly.pdbx_seq_one_letter_code
_entity_poly.pdbx_strand_id
1 'polypeptide(L)'
;ADVYYKEGLHLKTFGEHKDLQAYREFFNGYFNSLDANDLLSMVKKWQAGDPGNHSQFGGDWKKALANIKCPALVMPSTTDICFPPRDNVPEVAEMPDAKLIPIESDYGHLVGCMTELAGSKEDIKFIDDQLKAFLKKIG
;
A
#
# COMPACT_ATOMS: atom_id res chain seq x y z
N ALA A 1 -2.73 -6.50 15.04
CA ALA A 1 -2.60 -7.89 14.55
C ALA A 1 -3.95 -8.43 14.08
N ASP A 2 -4.99 -8.34 14.91
CA ASP A 2 -6.31 -8.95 14.65
C ASP A 2 -7.02 -8.40 13.40
N VAL A 3 -6.70 -7.19 12.99
CA VAL A 3 -7.29 -6.56 11.80
C VAL A 3 -6.79 -7.22 10.53
N TYR A 4 -5.55 -7.73 10.54
CA TYR A 4 -4.94 -8.43 9.41
C TYR A 4 -5.18 -9.95 9.45
N TYR A 5 -5.61 -10.48 10.58
CA TYR A 5 -5.96 -11.89 10.70
C TYR A 5 -7.46 -12.07 10.54
N LYS A 6 -7.86 -12.79 9.51
CA LYS A 6 -9.25 -13.17 9.30
C LYS A 6 -9.34 -14.70 9.24
N GLU A 7 -10.01 -15.27 10.22
CA GLU A 7 -10.22 -16.71 10.29
C GLU A 7 -10.92 -17.21 9.02
N GLY A 8 -10.31 -18.18 8.35
CA GLY A 8 -10.81 -18.75 7.10
C GLY A 8 -10.39 -18.02 5.82
N LEU A 9 -9.83 -16.80 5.88
CA LEU A 9 -9.26 -16.10 4.71
C LEU A 9 -7.74 -16.10 4.70
N HIS A 10 -7.10 -16.45 5.83
CA HIS A 10 -5.64 -16.50 5.98
C HIS A 10 -4.96 -15.30 5.34
N LEU A 11 -5.22 -14.10 5.87
CA LEU A 11 -4.43 -12.94 5.46
C LEU A 11 -2.96 -13.25 5.73
N LYS A 12 -2.18 -13.32 4.66
CA LYS A 12 -0.79 -13.80 4.67
C LYS A 12 0.21 -12.69 4.89
N THR A 13 -0.23 -11.53 5.36
CA THR A 13 0.66 -10.41 5.66
C THR A 13 1.75 -10.85 6.64
N PHE A 14 3.01 -10.71 6.24
CA PHE A 14 4.19 -11.20 6.96
C PHE A 14 4.28 -12.75 7.11
N GLY A 15 3.65 -13.51 6.22
CA GLY A 15 3.72 -14.96 6.17
C GLY A 15 2.48 -15.67 6.69
N GLU A 16 2.50 -16.99 6.59
CA GLU A 16 1.41 -17.84 7.06
C GLU A 16 1.59 -18.16 8.55
N HIS A 17 0.55 -17.96 9.32
CA HIS A 17 0.51 -18.29 10.74
C HIS A 17 -0.54 -19.37 10.99
N LYS A 18 -0.20 -20.34 11.83
CA LYS A 18 -1.08 -21.50 12.13
C LYS A 18 -2.42 -21.09 12.75
N ASP A 19 -2.47 -19.98 13.49
CA ASP A 19 -3.63 -19.46 14.18
C ASP A 19 -3.44 -17.98 14.58
N LEU A 20 -4.49 -17.35 15.08
CA LEU A 20 -4.46 -15.96 15.54
C LEU A 20 -3.45 -15.73 16.66
N GLN A 21 -3.25 -16.70 17.56
CA GLN A 21 -2.30 -16.56 18.65
C GLN A 21 -0.87 -16.46 18.12
N ALA A 22 -0.47 -17.33 17.20
CA ALA A 22 0.84 -17.29 16.56
C ALA A 22 1.07 -15.98 15.80
N TYR A 23 0.02 -15.46 15.16
CA TYR A 23 0.06 -14.17 14.49
C TYR A 23 0.28 -13.00 15.47
N ARG A 24 -0.41 -13.00 16.61
CA ARG A 24 -0.22 -12.01 17.68
C ARG A 24 1.18 -12.07 18.28
N GLU A 25 1.69 -13.26 18.54
CA GLU A 25 3.05 -13.46 19.08
C GLU A 25 4.11 -12.93 18.12
N PHE A 26 3.96 -13.18 16.82
CA PHE A 26 4.85 -12.63 15.80
C PHE A 26 4.85 -11.09 15.83
N PHE A 27 3.67 -10.46 15.80
CA PHE A 27 3.59 -9.00 15.82
C PHE A 27 4.08 -8.39 17.12
N ASN A 28 3.77 -9.00 18.26
CA ASN A 28 4.28 -8.54 19.57
C ASN A 28 5.81 -8.61 19.60
N GLY A 29 6.40 -9.70 19.12
CA GLY A 29 7.86 -9.83 19.02
C GLY A 29 8.46 -8.75 18.11
N TYR A 30 7.87 -8.53 16.95
CA TYR A 30 8.32 -7.53 15.99
C TYR A 30 8.26 -6.10 16.58
N PHE A 31 7.09 -5.68 17.07
CA PHE A 31 6.94 -4.32 17.60
C PHE A 31 7.71 -4.07 18.89
N ASN A 32 7.88 -5.08 19.75
CA ASN A 32 8.71 -4.96 20.95
C ASN A 32 10.22 -4.83 20.65
N SER A 33 10.65 -5.16 19.44
CA SER A 33 12.04 -4.96 19.00
C SER A 33 12.33 -3.54 18.49
N LEU A 34 11.30 -2.71 18.32
CA LEU A 34 11.42 -1.36 17.77
C LEU A 34 11.44 -0.32 18.90
N ASP A 35 12.13 0.81 18.66
CA ASP A 35 12.09 1.96 19.58
C ASP A 35 10.77 2.74 19.43
N ALA A 36 10.08 2.94 20.55
CA ALA A 36 8.77 3.61 20.55
C ALA A 36 8.87 5.09 20.13
N ASN A 37 9.98 5.78 20.39
CA ASN A 37 10.16 7.17 19.98
C ASN A 37 10.40 7.28 18.48
N ASP A 38 11.09 6.30 17.90
CA ASP A 38 11.26 6.22 16.44
C ASP A 38 9.91 5.97 15.76
N LEU A 39 9.09 5.05 16.26
CA LEU A 39 7.74 4.82 15.78
C LEU A 39 6.87 6.09 15.88
N LEU A 40 6.90 6.79 17.02
CA LEU A 40 6.17 8.05 17.19
C LEU A 40 6.65 9.13 16.21
N SER A 41 7.96 9.22 15.99
CA SER A 41 8.55 10.16 15.03
C SER A 41 8.10 9.87 13.60
N MET A 42 8.08 8.60 13.20
CA MET A 42 7.59 8.16 11.89
C MET A 42 6.10 8.47 11.70
N VAL A 43 5.26 8.14 12.70
CA VAL A 43 3.82 8.42 12.63
C VAL A 43 3.53 9.92 12.55
N LYS A 44 4.25 10.75 13.30
CA LYS A 44 4.10 12.22 13.21
C LYS A 44 4.46 12.75 11.82
N LYS A 45 5.53 12.25 11.21
CA LYS A 45 5.90 12.62 9.84
C LYS A 45 4.83 12.18 8.83
N TRP A 46 4.29 10.99 9.01
CA TRP A 46 3.23 10.47 8.15
C TRP A 46 1.95 11.31 8.26
N GLN A 47 1.52 11.63 9.47
CA GLN A 47 0.35 12.51 9.70
C GLN A 47 0.53 13.92 9.16
N ALA A 48 1.78 14.43 9.14
CA ALA A 48 2.10 15.73 8.58
C ALA A 48 2.33 15.71 7.06
N GLY A 49 2.36 14.53 6.45
CA GLY A 49 2.56 14.34 5.01
C GLY A 49 1.33 14.84 4.24
N ASP A 50 1.47 15.99 3.60
CA ASP A 50 0.43 16.59 2.75
C ASP A 50 1.09 17.13 1.48
N PRO A 51 0.81 16.55 0.29
CA PRO A 51 1.38 17.02 -0.96
C PRO A 51 0.94 18.45 -1.31
N GLY A 52 -0.19 18.90 -0.77
CA GLY A 52 -0.67 20.28 -0.91
C GLY A 52 0.09 21.29 -0.06
N ASN A 53 0.79 20.85 0.99
CA ASN A 53 1.52 21.72 1.92
C ASN A 53 2.85 22.24 1.32
N HIS A 54 2.72 22.91 0.20
CA HIS A 54 3.79 23.59 -0.52
C HIS A 54 3.28 24.94 -1.02
N SER A 55 4.14 25.96 -1.04
CA SER A 55 3.77 27.33 -1.44
C SER A 55 3.09 27.41 -2.80
N GLN A 56 3.45 26.53 -3.73
CA GLN A 56 2.87 26.43 -5.07
C GLN A 56 1.38 26.01 -5.04
N PHE A 57 0.98 25.20 -4.05
CA PHE A 57 -0.35 24.59 -4.00
C PHE A 57 -1.25 25.22 -2.93
N GLY A 58 -0.68 25.94 -1.96
CA GLY A 58 -1.43 26.67 -0.93
C GLY A 58 -2.29 25.81 -0.03
N GLY A 59 -1.88 24.58 0.26
CA GLY A 59 -2.61 23.61 1.07
C GLY A 59 -3.63 22.76 0.28
N ASP A 60 -3.66 22.89 -1.05
CA ASP A 60 -4.62 22.17 -1.91
C ASP A 60 -3.95 20.91 -2.49
N TRP A 61 -4.23 19.74 -1.88
CA TRP A 61 -3.70 18.44 -2.33
C TRP A 61 -4.18 18.06 -3.74
N LYS A 62 -5.37 18.49 -4.16
CA LYS A 62 -5.88 18.22 -5.50
C LYS A 62 -5.06 18.93 -6.56
N LYS A 63 -4.70 20.20 -6.31
CA LYS A 63 -3.77 20.93 -7.20
C LYS A 63 -2.40 20.25 -7.27
N ALA A 64 -1.92 19.70 -6.16
CA ALA A 64 -0.66 18.98 -6.15
C ALA A 64 -0.73 17.72 -7.04
N LEU A 65 -1.77 16.90 -6.91
CA LEU A 65 -1.98 15.72 -7.76
C LEU A 65 -2.21 16.11 -9.23
N ALA A 66 -3.00 17.14 -9.51
CA ALA A 66 -3.21 17.65 -10.87
C ALA A 66 -1.92 18.19 -11.52
N ASN A 67 -0.89 18.47 -10.73
CA ASN A 67 0.42 18.91 -11.24
C ASN A 67 1.36 17.76 -11.61
N ILE A 68 0.99 16.51 -11.37
CA ILE A 68 1.75 15.33 -11.81
C ILE A 68 1.66 15.25 -13.33
N LYS A 69 2.82 15.35 -14.02
CA LYS A 69 2.88 15.39 -15.49
C LYS A 69 3.28 14.06 -16.12
N CYS A 70 3.83 13.15 -15.33
CA CYS A 70 4.16 11.82 -15.80
C CYS A 70 2.94 10.90 -15.72
N PRO A 71 2.82 9.93 -16.62
CA PRO A 71 1.85 8.84 -16.46
C PRO A 71 2.03 8.12 -15.11
N ALA A 72 0.93 7.74 -14.48
CA ALA A 72 0.94 7.06 -13.18
C ALA A 72 0.11 5.75 -13.21
N LEU A 73 0.64 4.71 -12.61
CA LEU A 73 -0.06 3.46 -12.37
C LEU A 73 -0.17 3.23 -10.85
N VAL A 74 -1.37 3.24 -10.33
CA VAL A 74 -1.68 3.08 -8.91
C VAL A 74 -2.27 1.69 -8.70
N MET A 75 -1.60 0.86 -7.91
CA MET A 75 -1.95 -0.56 -7.72
C MET A 75 -2.09 -0.91 -6.23
N PRO A 76 -3.16 -0.48 -5.55
CA PRO A 76 -3.42 -0.87 -4.17
C PRO A 76 -3.90 -2.31 -4.07
N SER A 77 -3.63 -2.98 -2.95
CA SER A 77 -4.23 -4.28 -2.66
C SER A 77 -5.66 -4.14 -2.14
N THR A 78 -6.56 -5.03 -2.57
CA THR A 78 -7.96 -5.01 -2.13
C THR A 78 -8.14 -5.31 -0.64
N THR A 79 -7.15 -5.97 -0.02
CA THR A 79 -7.14 -6.28 1.41
C THR A 79 -6.22 -5.35 2.23
N ASP A 80 -5.66 -4.31 1.60
CA ASP A 80 -4.87 -3.32 2.32
C ASP A 80 -5.78 -2.44 3.21
N ILE A 81 -5.48 -2.40 4.50
CA ILE A 81 -6.20 -1.56 5.47
C ILE A 81 -5.49 -0.22 5.74
N CYS A 82 -4.21 -0.11 5.35
CA CYS A 82 -3.46 1.13 5.48
C CYS A 82 -3.76 2.08 4.32
N PHE A 83 -3.79 1.54 3.09
CA PHE A 83 -4.04 2.27 1.85
C PHE A 83 -5.07 1.53 0.98
N PRO A 84 -6.33 1.44 1.43
CA PRO A 84 -7.34 0.69 0.70
C PRO A 84 -7.68 1.36 -0.64
N PRO A 85 -8.07 0.59 -1.66
CA PRO A 85 -8.38 1.11 -3.00
C PRO A 85 -9.40 2.26 -3.01
N ARG A 86 -10.35 2.27 -2.06
CA ARG A 86 -11.35 3.32 -1.93
C ARG A 86 -10.74 4.72 -1.70
N ASP A 87 -9.59 4.79 -1.02
CA ASP A 87 -8.90 6.05 -0.72
C ASP A 87 -8.13 6.55 -1.96
N ASN A 88 -7.65 5.62 -2.82
CA ASN A 88 -6.96 5.97 -4.05
C ASN A 88 -7.89 6.43 -5.18
N VAL A 89 -9.19 6.09 -5.15
CA VAL A 89 -10.15 6.51 -6.19
C VAL A 89 -10.19 8.03 -6.35
N PRO A 90 -10.41 8.85 -5.29
CA PRO A 90 -10.40 10.30 -5.43
C PRO A 90 -9.02 10.87 -5.76
N GLU A 91 -7.93 10.23 -5.34
CA GLU A 91 -6.56 10.67 -5.65
C GLU A 91 -6.26 10.52 -7.15
N VAL A 92 -6.55 9.34 -7.70
CA VAL A 92 -6.34 9.05 -9.13
C VAL A 92 -7.22 9.92 -10.02
N ALA A 93 -8.43 10.28 -9.55
CA ALA A 93 -9.32 11.16 -10.28
C ALA A 93 -8.78 12.59 -10.48
N GLU A 94 -7.87 13.04 -9.60
CA GLU A 94 -7.22 14.35 -9.71
C GLU A 94 -5.94 14.32 -10.57
N MET A 95 -5.40 13.14 -10.89
CA MET A 95 -4.19 13.00 -11.70
C MET A 95 -4.52 13.00 -13.20
N PRO A 96 -3.84 13.81 -14.04
CA PRO A 96 -4.18 13.96 -15.48
C PRO A 96 -4.02 12.68 -16.31
N ASP A 97 -3.02 11.84 -16.02
CA ASP A 97 -2.77 10.57 -16.72
C ASP A 97 -2.44 9.48 -15.71
N ALA A 98 -3.47 9.04 -14.99
CA ALA A 98 -3.32 7.98 -14.01
C ALA A 98 -4.31 6.84 -14.27
N LYS A 99 -3.90 5.63 -13.90
CA LYS A 99 -4.73 4.42 -13.96
C LYS A 99 -4.72 3.73 -12.62
N LEU A 100 -5.91 3.39 -12.10
CA LEU A 100 -6.09 2.57 -10.90
C LEU A 100 -6.32 1.13 -11.29
N ILE A 101 -5.48 0.22 -10.81
CA ILE A 101 -5.63 -1.23 -11.01
C ILE A 101 -5.43 -1.91 -9.65
N PRO A 102 -6.51 -2.24 -8.92
CA PRO A 102 -6.39 -2.97 -7.67
C PRO A 102 -5.79 -4.36 -7.86
N ILE A 103 -4.99 -4.80 -6.89
CA ILE A 103 -4.43 -6.16 -6.83
C ILE A 103 -5.35 -6.98 -5.93
N GLU A 104 -5.99 -8.00 -6.52
CA GLU A 104 -6.80 -8.96 -5.77
C GLU A 104 -5.87 -9.93 -5.03
N SER A 105 -5.60 -9.66 -3.76
CA SER A 105 -4.63 -10.44 -2.98
C SER A 105 -5.01 -10.50 -1.50
N ASP A 106 -4.68 -11.62 -0.85
CA ASP A 106 -4.79 -11.80 0.61
C ASP A 106 -3.56 -11.30 1.38
N TYR A 107 -2.53 -10.82 0.69
CA TYR A 107 -1.28 -10.36 1.32
C TYR A 107 -1.33 -8.92 1.83
N GLY A 108 -2.45 -8.22 1.67
CA GLY A 108 -2.69 -6.89 2.23
C GLY A 108 -1.65 -5.86 1.79
N HIS A 109 -1.16 -5.10 2.75
CA HIS A 109 -0.24 -3.97 2.53
C HIS A 109 1.08 -4.35 1.85
N LEU A 110 1.54 -5.60 2.00
CA LEU A 110 2.87 -6.00 1.54
C LEU A 110 2.92 -6.58 0.13
N VAL A 111 1.79 -6.84 -0.51
CA VAL A 111 1.75 -7.50 -1.83
C VAL A 111 2.63 -6.81 -2.88
N GLY A 112 2.78 -5.49 -2.80
CA GLY A 112 3.62 -4.70 -3.70
C GLY A 112 5.13 -4.90 -3.52
N CYS A 113 5.57 -5.59 -2.46
CA CYS A 113 6.99 -5.88 -2.24
C CYS A 113 7.55 -6.93 -3.22
N MET A 114 6.71 -7.58 -4.02
CA MET A 114 7.08 -8.53 -5.08
C MET A 114 8.01 -9.67 -4.60
N THR A 115 7.80 -10.16 -3.38
CA THR A 115 8.53 -11.29 -2.80
C THR A 115 7.57 -12.42 -2.43
N GLU A 116 8.03 -13.66 -2.43
CA GLU A 116 7.22 -14.82 -2.03
C GLU A 116 6.74 -14.76 -0.57
N LEU A 117 7.33 -13.89 0.25
CA LEU A 117 6.89 -13.62 1.62
C LEU A 117 5.73 -12.61 1.68
N ALA A 118 5.49 -11.87 0.60
CA ALA A 118 4.56 -10.74 0.56
C ALA A 118 3.58 -10.80 -0.62
N GLY A 119 3.51 -11.92 -1.32
CA GLY A 119 2.60 -12.13 -2.43
C GLY A 119 2.69 -13.56 -2.96
N SER A 120 1.60 -14.07 -3.54
CA SER A 120 1.62 -15.33 -4.27
C SER A 120 2.39 -15.19 -5.60
N LYS A 121 2.71 -16.30 -6.24
CA LYS A 121 3.31 -16.27 -7.59
C LYS A 121 2.37 -15.60 -8.61
N GLU A 122 1.07 -15.77 -8.43
CA GLU A 122 0.02 -15.16 -9.24
C GLU A 122 -0.02 -13.65 -9.03
N ASP A 123 0.09 -13.17 -7.78
CA ASP A 123 0.17 -11.74 -7.46
C ASP A 123 1.39 -11.09 -8.11
N ILE A 124 2.56 -11.72 -7.91
CA ILE A 124 3.83 -11.23 -8.49
C ILE A 124 3.73 -11.17 -10.02
N LYS A 125 3.19 -12.23 -10.64
CA LYS A 125 3.00 -12.26 -12.09
C LYS A 125 2.03 -11.18 -12.56
N PHE A 126 0.91 -10.98 -11.86
CA PHE A 126 -0.05 -9.94 -12.19
C PHE A 126 0.59 -8.55 -12.16
N ILE A 127 1.33 -8.24 -11.08
CA ILE A 127 2.03 -6.96 -10.94
C ILE A 127 3.05 -6.78 -12.08
N ASP A 128 3.86 -7.78 -12.36
CA ASP A 128 4.86 -7.75 -13.42
C ASP A 128 4.23 -7.52 -14.80
N ASP A 129 3.14 -8.21 -15.11
CA ASP A 129 2.40 -8.04 -16.36
C ASP A 129 1.83 -6.61 -16.50
N GLN A 130 1.26 -6.05 -15.42
CA GLN A 130 0.73 -4.68 -15.45
C GLN A 130 1.86 -3.64 -15.62
N LEU A 131 2.97 -3.82 -14.91
CA LEU A 131 4.13 -2.93 -15.03
C LEU A 131 4.72 -2.98 -16.45
N LYS A 132 4.90 -4.15 -17.04
CA LYS A 132 5.38 -4.31 -18.43
C LYS A 132 4.44 -3.67 -19.44
N ALA A 133 3.13 -3.85 -19.26
CA ALA A 133 2.13 -3.23 -20.14
C ALA A 133 2.15 -1.70 -20.04
N PHE A 134 2.28 -1.18 -18.80
CA PHE A 134 2.37 0.25 -18.54
C PHE A 134 3.63 0.85 -19.16
N LEU A 135 4.80 0.27 -18.90
CA LEU A 135 6.08 0.74 -19.43
C LEU A 135 6.13 0.72 -20.97
N LYS A 136 5.55 -0.33 -21.59
CA LYS A 136 5.45 -0.40 -23.06
C LYS A 136 4.59 0.72 -23.66
N LYS A 137 3.59 1.22 -22.89
CA LYS A 137 2.72 2.31 -23.36
C LYS A 137 3.42 3.67 -23.33
N ILE A 138 4.33 3.87 -22.38
CA ILE A 138 4.96 5.18 -22.12
C ILE A 138 6.39 5.31 -22.68
N GLY A 139 7.03 4.20 -23.10
CA GLY A 139 8.36 4.16 -23.74
C GLY A 139 8.28 4.00 -25.20
#